data_c197dfc414ff7d333a8ee3837566b560
#
_entry.id   c197dfc414ff7d333a8ee3837566b560
#
_cell.length_a   1.000
_cell.length_b   1.000
_cell.length_c   1.000
_cell.angle_alpha   90.00
_cell.angle_beta   90.00
_cell.angle_gamma   90.00
#
_symmetry.space_group_name_H-M   'P 1'
#
loop_
_entity.id
_entity.type
_entity.pdbx_description
1 polymer ?
#
loop_
_entity_poly.entity_id
_entity_poly.type
_entity_poly.pdbx_seq_one_letter_code
_entity_poly.pdbx_strand_id
1 'polypeptide(L)'
;MKITFPELPGNLEAFEALAQEMMTQAEGSTALLVVALKAYVQDRETGLQMLDILHGPRPLSNRDKQFIRARLMDKPYLPDSYFLGAKVENNYPPDQPWVIQVLPDPIPAESDEFTRLRLTSSGADSPRIVTLRRKKSGDQWFLWDYPGVVTGIRIPAKDDPWA
;
A
#
# COMPACT_ATOMS: atom_id res chain seq x y z
N MET A 1 -10.28 10.44 -1.70
CA MET A 1 -9.47 10.83 -2.89
C MET A 1 -9.13 9.58 -3.69
N LYS A 2 -9.39 9.61 -4.98
CA LYS A 2 -8.99 8.53 -5.90
C LYS A 2 -7.68 8.91 -6.56
N ILE A 3 -6.70 8.02 -6.48
CA ILE A 3 -5.38 8.23 -7.07
C ILE A 3 -5.27 7.26 -8.24
N THR A 4 -5.02 7.82 -9.43
CA THR A 4 -5.00 7.08 -10.69
C THR A 4 -3.59 6.98 -11.25
N PHE A 5 -3.22 5.75 -11.62
CA PHE A 5 -1.98 5.48 -12.33
C PHE A 5 -2.34 5.01 -13.74
N PRO A 6 -1.97 5.75 -14.80
CA PRO A 6 -2.17 5.27 -16.18
C PRO A 6 -1.43 3.95 -16.41
N GLU A 7 -0.23 3.83 -15.82
CA GLU A 7 0.54 2.60 -15.76
C GLU A 7 1.29 2.54 -14.44
N LEU A 8 1.60 1.33 -13.99
CA LEU A 8 2.40 1.15 -12.78
C LEU A 8 3.89 1.23 -13.13
N PRO A 9 4.73 1.73 -12.19
CA PRO A 9 6.17 1.81 -12.44
C PRO A 9 6.76 0.42 -12.68
N GLY A 10 7.50 0.27 -13.78
CA GLY A 10 8.06 -1.02 -14.17
C GLY A 10 9.37 -1.39 -13.48
N ASN A 11 9.99 -0.44 -12.77
CA ASN A 11 11.27 -0.64 -12.09
C ASN A 11 11.44 0.37 -10.97
N LEU A 12 12.53 0.22 -10.20
CA LEU A 12 12.81 1.08 -9.05
C LEU A 12 13.01 2.54 -9.47
N GLU A 13 13.68 2.78 -10.58
CA GLU A 13 13.94 4.15 -11.07
C GLU A 13 12.64 4.89 -11.36
N ALA A 14 11.70 4.23 -12.06
CA ALA A 14 10.38 4.80 -12.35
C ALA A 14 9.61 5.06 -11.05
N PHE A 15 9.71 4.17 -10.07
CA PHE A 15 9.08 4.34 -8.77
C PHE A 15 9.67 5.54 -8.02
N GLU A 16 10.99 5.69 -8.01
CA GLU A 16 11.64 6.83 -7.36
C GLU A 16 11.18 8.16 -7.95
N ALA A 17 11.02 8.23 -9.26
CA ALA A 17 10.53 9.43 -9.92
C ALA A 17 9.11 9.79 -9.48
N LEU A 18 8.22 8.79 -9.39
CA LEU A 18 6.86 8.98 -8.86
C LEU A 18 6.89 9.40 -7.39
N ALA A 19 7.74 8.78 -6.60
CA ALA A 19 7.82 9.05 -5.17
C ALA A 19 8.21 10.50 -4.87
N GLN A 20 9.12 11.07 -5.63
CA GLN A 20 9.52 12.47 -5.46
C GLN A 20 8.34 13.43 -5.58
N GLU A 21 7.42 13.16 -6.49
CA GLU A 21 6.24 14.01 -6.68
C GLU A 21 5.13 13.66 -5.70
N MET A 22 4.85 12.38 -5.51
CA MET A 22 3.66 11.93 -4.80
C MET A 22 3.80 11.97 -3.29
N MET A 23 5.02 11.84 -2.75
CA MET A 23 5.24 11.81 -1.31
C MET A 23 5.09 13.18 -0.64
N THR A 24 4.91 14.24 -1.39
CA THR A 24 4.57 15.56 -0.85
C THR A 24 3.15 15.60 -0.27
N GLN A 25 2.33 14.61 -0.60
CA GLN A 25 1.01 14.40 -0.03
C GLN A 25 0.94 13.03 0.62
N ALA A 26 0.33 12.98 1.81
CA ALA A 26 0.19 11.73 2.55
C ALA A 26 -0.61 10.68 1.76
N GLU A 27 -1.61 11.11 1.00
CA GLU A 27 -2.41 10.25 0.13
C GLU A 27 -1.56 9.62 -0.95
N GLY A 28 -0.60 10.36 -1.50
CA GLY A 28 0.34 9.85 -2.51
C GLY A 28 1.23 8.75 -1.95
N SER A 29 1.80 8.96 -0.77
CA SER A 29 2.62 7.94 -0.10
C SER A 29 1.80 6.70 0.22
N THR A 30 0.55 6.88 0.63
CA THR A 30 -0.36 5.76 0.93
C THR A 30 -0.68 4.95 -0.32
N ALA A 31 -0.94 5.59 -1.45
CA ALA A 31 -1.16 4.89 -2.71
C ALA A 31 0.10 4.14 -3.17
N LEU A 32 1.26 4.76 -3.02
CA LEU A 32 2.54 4.12 -3.38
C LEU A 32 2.86 2.90 -2.52
N LEU A 33 2.33 2.83 -1.29
CA LEU A 33 2.45 1.62 -0.48
C LEU A 33 1.83 0.41 -1.21
N VAL A 34 0.65 0.57 -1.76
CA VAL A 34 -0.02 -0.51 -2.50
C VAL A 34 0.79 -0.91 -3.73
N VAL A 35 1.30 0.08 -4.46
CA VAL A 35 2.16 -0.15 -5.63
C VAL A 35 3.41 -0.93 -5.25
N ALA A 36 4.05 -0.56 -4.14
CA ALA A 36 5.24 -1.25 -3.64
C ALA A 36 4.94 -2.69 -3.22
N LEU A 37 3.80 -2.93 -2.58
CA LEU A 37 3.39 -4.29 -2.20
C LEU A 37 3.10 -5.15 -3.43
N LYS A 38 2.49 -4.56 -4.47
CA LYS A 38 2.28 -5.27 -5.72
C LYS A 38 3.61 -5.62 -6.40
N ALA A 39 4.56 -4.71 -6.40
CA ALA A 39 5.91 -5.00 -6.89
C ALA A 39 6.58 -6.11 -6.07
N TYR A 40 6.39 -6.10 -4.76
CA TYR A 40 6.95 -7.10 -3.84
C TYR A 40 6.52 -8.53 -4.20
N VAL A 41 5.24 -8.73 -4.52
CA VAL A 41 4.75 -10.08 -4.85
C VAL A 41 5.26 -10.58 -6.20
N GLN A 42 5.74 -9.69 -7.05
CA GLN A 42 6.38 -10.03 -8.34
C GLN A 42 7.89 -10.22 -8.19
N ASP A 43 8.54 -9.34 -7.43
CA ASP A 43 9.97 -9.34 -7.15
C ASP A 43 10.19 -8.76 -5.76
N ARG A 44 10.47 -9.65 -4.81
CA ARG A 44 10.58 -9.29 -3.38
C ARG A 44 11.61 -8.20 -3.14
N GLU A 45 12.79 -8.33 -3.74
CA GLU A 45 13.87 -7.38 -3.51
C GLU A 45 13.52 -5.98 -4.02
N THR A 46 12.96 -5.87 -5.21
CA THR A 46 12.51 -4.59 -5.76
C THR A 46 11.43 -3.97 -4.89
N GLY A 47 10.45 -4.77 -4.46
CA GLY A 47 9.40 -4.30 -3.56
C GLY A 47 9.95 -3.80 -2.22
N LEU A 48 10.93 -4.48 -1.64
CA LEU A 48 11.56 -4.03 -0.40
C LEU A 48 12.30 -2.71 -0.58
N GLN A 49 12.98 -2.52 -1.71
CA GLN A 49 13.65 -1.26 -2.03
C GLN A 49 12.65 -0.11 -2.18
N MET A 50 11.50 -0.37 -2.81
CA MET A 50 10.43 0.62 -2.91
C MET A 50 9.88 0.98 -1.54
N LEU A 51 9.64 -0.02 -0.69
CA LEU A 51 9.17 0.21 0.68
C LEU A 51 10.17 1.01 1.50
N ASP A 52 11.47 0.77 1.34
CA ASP A 52 12.50 1.56 2.02
C ASP A 52 12.47 3.03 1.62
N ILE A 53 12.21 3.32 0.35
CA ILE A 53 12.01 4.71 -0.10
C ILE A 53 10.84 5.34 0.64
N LEU A 54 9.72 4.62 0.76
CA LEU A 54 8.53 5.13 1.43
C LEU A 54 8.70 5.26 2.94
N HIS A 55 9.57 4.46 3.54
CA HIS A 55 9.91 4.55 4.96
C HIS A 55 10.90 5.69 5.27
N GLY A 56 11.71 6.07 4.28
CA GLY A 56 12.64 7.20 4.38
C GLY A 56 13.63 7.07 5.52
N PRO A 57 13.62 8.02 6.50
CA PRO A 57 14.62 8.02 7.57
C PRO A 57 14.60 6.79 8.48
N ARG A 58 13.51 6.02 8.46
CA ARG A 58 13.38 4.79 9.25
C ARG A 58 13.14 3.61 8.31
N PRO A 59 14.19 3.08 7.68
CA PRO A 59 14.04 1.95 6.75
C PRO A 59 13.52 0.71 7.46
N LEU A 60 13.06 -0.26 6.67
CA LEU A 60 12.54 -1.51 7.19
C LEU A 60 13.58 -2.24 8.05
N SER A 61 13.18 -2.63 9.26
CA SER A 61 13.97 -3.52 10.11
C SER A 61 13.85 -4.95 9.58
N ASN A 62 14.71 -5.86 10.08
CA ASN A 62 14.57 -7.28 9.78
C ASN A 62 13.22 -7.83 10.23
N ARG A 63 12.71 -7.32 11.34
CA ARG A 63 11.39 -7.69 11.87
C ARG A 63 10.27 -7.27 10.91
N ASP A 64 10.35 -6.06 10.39
CA ASP A 64 9.39 -5.55 9.39
C ASP A 64 9.41 -6.42 8.13
N LYS A 65 10.60 -6.76 7.65
CA LYS A 65 10.77 -7.60 6.47
C LYS A 65 10.19 -8.99 6.66
N GLN A 66 10.40 -9.58 7.84
CA GLN A 66 9.86 -10.90 8.17
C GLN A 66 8.34 -10.86 8.28
N PHE A 67 7.78 -9.80 8.88
CA PHE A 67 6.34 -9.62 8.99
C PHE A 67 5.69 -9.55 7.61
N ILE A 68 6.22 -8.69 6.73
CA ILE A 68 5.69 -8.53 5.36
C ILE A 68 5.79 -9.85 4.61
N ARG A 69 6.93 -10.53 4.70
CA ARG A 69 7.12 -11.82 4.03
C ARG A 69 6.10 -12.85 4.49
N ALA A 70 5.89 -12.98 5.80
CA ALA A 70 4.93 -13.93 6.34
C ALA A 70 3.50 -13.64 5.89
N ARG A 71 3.15 -12.35 5.77
CA ARG A 71 1.79 -11.94 5.39
C ARG A 71 1.51 -12.04 3.90
N LEU A 72 2.53 -11.88 3.05
CA LEU A 72 2.36 -11.91 1.59
C LEU A 72 2.72 -13.26 0.97
N MET A 73 3.31 -14.18 1.74
CA MET A 73 3.65 -15.50 1.23
C MET A 73 2.38 -16.21 0.74
N ASP A 74 2.43 -16.70 -0.50
CA ASP A 74 1.32 -17.38 -1.17
C ASP A 74 0.05 -16.52 -1.33
N LYS A 75 0.19 -15.19 -1.22
CA LYS A 75 -0.94 -14.24 -1.34
C LYS A 75 -0.64 -13.15 -2.36
N PRO A 76 -0.33 -13.50 -3.62
CA PRO A 76 -0.02 -12.49 -4.65
C PRO A 76 -1.20 -11.58 -4.98
N TYR A 77 -2.42 -12.02 -4.68
CA TYR A 77 -3.65 -11.25 -4.88
C TYR A 77 -3.83 -10.11 -3.88
N LEU A 78 -3.15 -10.16 -2.72
CA LEU A 78 -3.46 -9.26 -1.61
C LEU A 78 -3.33 -7.78 -1.99
N PRO A 79 -2.25 -7.32 -2.63
CA PRO A 79 -2.18 -5.92 -3.06
C PRO A 79 -3.26 -5.53 -4.05
N ASP A 80 -3.67 -6.45 -4.92
CA ASP A 80 -4.69 -6.17 -5.94
C ASP A 80 -6.04 -5.83 -5.33
N SER A 81 -6.33 -6.31 -4.12
CA SER A 81 -7.59 -6.01 -3.43
C SER A 81 -7.82 -4.54 -3.15
N TYR A 82 -6.77 -3.72 -3.22
CA TYR A 82 -6.83 -2.28 -2.97
C TYR A 82 -7.08 -1.45 -4.22
N PHE A 83 -7.06 -2.06 -5.40
CA PHE A 83 -7.37 -1.37 -6.65
C PHE A 83 -8.85 -1.50 -6.98
N LEU A 84 -9.42 -0.44 -7.58
CA LEU A 84 -10.82 -0.49 -8.02
C LEU A 84 -11.01 -1.57 -9.07
N GLY A 85 -12.20 -2.19 -9.04
CA GLY A 85 -12.57 -3.28 -9.95
C GLY A 85 -12.20 -4.66 -9.44
N ALA A 86 -11.22 -4.77 -8.57
CA ALA A 86 -10.85 -6.03 -7.95
C ALA A 86 -11.92 -6.46 -6.95
N LYS A 87 -12.33 -7.72 -6.98
CA LYS A 87 -13.33 -8.30 -6.07
C LYS A 87 -12.96 -9.75 -5.76
N VAL A 88 -13.37 -10.23 -4.60
CA VAL A 88 -13.21 -11.62 -4.21
C VAL A 88 -13.83 -12.54 -5.28
N GLU A 89 -15.03 -12.22 -5.73
CA GLU A 89 -15.82 -13.03 -6.65
C GLU A 89 -15.19 -13.13 -8.04
N ASN A 90 -14.43 -12.14 -8.47
CA ASN A 90 -13.75 -12.17 -9.77
C ASN A 90 -12.25 -12.48 -9.68
N ASN A 91 -11.76 -12.91 -8.49
CA ASN A 91 -10.37 -13.27 -8.24
C ASN A 91 -9.40 -12.09 -8.29
N TYR A 92 -9.88 -10.88 -8.00
CA TYR A 92 -9.11 -9.64 -7.82
C TYR A 92 -8.42 -9.05 -9.06
N PRO A 93 -8.86 -9.22 -10.31
CA PRO A 93 -8.22 -8.48 -11.39
C PRO A 93 -8.60 -6.99 -11.29
N PRO A 94 -7.65 -6.08 -11.14
CA PRO A 94 -7.96 -4.65 -11.11
C PRO A 94 -8.42 -4.14 -12.48
N ASP A 95 -9.27 -3.10 -12.45
CA ASP A 95 -9.60 -2.35 -13.67
C ASP A 95 -8.41 -1.47 -14.07
N GLN A 96 -8.35 -1.14 -15.35
CA GLN A 96 -7.39 -0.16 -15.86
C GLN A 96 -8.15 1.08 -16.33
N PRO A 97 -7.63 2.28 -16.07
CA PRO A 97 -6.36 2.57 -15.36
C PRO A 97 -6.40 2.11 -13.89
N TRP A 98 -5.22 2.01 -13.28
CA TRP A 98 -5.07 1.55 -11.90
C TRP A 98 -5.51 2.67 -10.95
N VAL A 99 -6.54 2.41 -10.15
CA VAL A 99 -7.10 3.42 -9.23
C VAL A 99 -7.12 2.89 -7.80
N ILE A 100 -6.58 3.69 -6.89
CA ILE A 100 -6.58 3.39 -5.46
C ILE A 100 -7.39 4.47 -4.76
N GLN A 101 -8.31 4.06 -3.88
CA GLN A 101 -9.10 5.00 -3.08
C GLN A 101 -8.48 5.18 -1.70
N VAL A 102 -8.14 6.42 -1.38
CA VAL A 102 -7.60 6.82 -0.08
C VAL A 102 -8.58 7.76 0.59
N LEU A 103 -8.93 7.47 1.83
CA LEU A 103 -9.89 8.25 2.60
C LEU A 103 -9.24 8.78 3.88
N PRO A 104 -9.69 9.94 4.41
CA PRO A 104 -9.23 10.38 5.71
C PRO A 104 -9.76 9.46 6.82
N ASP A 105 -8.97 9.29 7.88
CA ASP A 105 -9.44 8.59 9.07
C ASP A 105 -10.17 9.59 9.95
N PRO A 106 -11.40 9.26 10.46
CA PRO A 106 -12.12 10.17 11.38
C PRO A 106 -11.42 10.34 12.73
N ILE A 107 -10.54 9.41 13.12
CA ILE A 107 -9.77 9.53 14.36
C ILE A 107 -8.51 10.34 14.05
N PRO A 108 -8.30 11.51 14.70
CA PRO A 108 -7.12 12.33 14.43
C PRO A 108 -5.85 11.64 14.91
N ALA A 109 -4.72 11.97 14.28
CA ALA A 109 -3.41 11.53 14.72
C ALA A 109 -3.01 12.25 16.02
N GLU A 110 -2.00 11.71 16.72
CA GLU A 110 -1.55 12.24 18.02
C GLU A 110 -0.98 13.66 17.94
N SER A 111 -0.39 14.03 16.80
CA SER A 111 0.22 15.35 16.61
C SER A 111 0.24 15.73 15.13
N ASP A 112 0.62 16.98 14.83
CA ASP A 112 0.73 17.49 13.47
C ASP A 112 1.85 16.81 12.64
N GLU A 113 2.75 16.10 13.30
CA GLU A 113 3.80 15.33 12.62
C GLU A 113 3.24 14.07 11.97
N PHE A 114 2.08 13.61 12.42
CA PHE A 114 1.47 12.37 11.96
C PHE A 114 0.13 12.64 11.29
N THR A 115 -0.23 11.76 10.36
CA THR A 115 -1.58 11.69 9.82
C THR A 115 -2.00 10.25 9.66
N ARG A 116 -3.32 10.03 9.71
CA ARG A 116 -3.90 8.69 9.54
C ARG A 116 -4.84 8.71 8.36
N LEU A 117 -4.64 7.77 7.46
CA LEU A 117 -5.47 7.60 6.28
C LEU A 117 -6.00 6.17 6.21
N ARG A 118 -6.98 5.96 5.36
CA ARG A 118 -7.63 4.66 5.17
C ARG A 118 -7.50 4.22 3.72
N LEU A 119 -7.21 2.94 3.55
CA LEU A 119 -7.28 2.26 2.26
C LEU A 119 -8.50 1.35 2.24
N THR A 120 -9.29 1.42 1.18
CA THR A 120 -10.42 0.54 0.97
C THR A 120 -9.95 -0.71 0.23
N SER A 121 -10.22 -1.87 0.81
CA SER A 121 -9.94 -3.16 0.18
C SER A 121 -11.24 -3.91 -0.07
N SER A 122 -11.41 -4.46 -1.26
CA SER A 122 -12.57 -5.31 -1.58
C SER A 122 -12.54 -6.65 -0.85
N GLY A 123 -11.39 -7.03 -0.30
CA GLY A 123 -11.23 -8.26 0.46
C GLY A 123 -11.34 -8.10 1.98
N ALA A 124 -11.73 -6.93 2.45
CA ALA A 124 -11.84 -6.64 3.89
C ALA A 124 -13.18 -5.98 4.21
N ASP A 125 -13.69 -6.27 5.42
CA ASP A 125 -14.96 -5.70 5.89
C ASP A 125 -14.83 -4.27 6.38
N SER A 126 -13.62 -3.84 6.71
CA SER A 126 -13.34 -2.48 7.17
C SER A 126 -12.13 -1.91 6.44
N PRO A 127 -12.07 -0.58 6.27
CA PRO A 127 -10.89 0.06 5.71
C PRO A 127 -9.65 -0.23 6.55
N ARG A 128 -8.50 -0.22 5.89
CA ARG A 128 -7.20 -0.47 6.52
C ARG A 128 -6.51 0.85 6.79
N ILE A 129 -5.97 1.01 7.99
CA ILE A 129 -5.39 2.27 8.46
C ILE A 129 -3.90 2.30 8.12
N VAL A 130 -3.47 3.44 7.58
CA VAL A 130 -2.07 3.76 7.34
C VAL A 130 -1.74 5.00 8.13
N THR A 131 -0.73 4.94 8.97
CA THR A 131 -0.19 6.09 9.69
C THR A 131 1.07 6.56 8.97
N LEU A 132 1.15 7.87 8.74
CA LEU A 132 2.27 8.50 8.07
C LEU A 132 2.88 9.56 8.97
N ARG A 133 4.17 9.81 8.77
CA ARG A 133 4.91 10.81 9.52
C ARG A 133 5.58 11.78 8.57
N ARG A 134 5.47 13.07 8.87
CA ARG A 134 6.13 14.13 8.12
C ARG A 134 7.49 14.45 8.73
N LYS A 135 8.49 14.64 7.88
CA LYS A 135 9.79 15.10 8.30
C LYS A 135 9.73 16.61 8.54
N LYS A 136 10.19 17.09 9.70
CA LYS A 136 10.11 18.51 10.04
C LYS A 136 10.87 19.43 9.07
N SER A 137 11.98 18.94 8.53
CA SER A 137 12.85 19.70 7.63
C SER A 137 12.42 19.59 6.15
N GLY A 138 11.28 18.96 5.86
CA GLY A 138 10.80 18.77 4.51
C GLY A 138 9.28 18.67 4.46
N ASP A 139 8.78 18.50 3.26
CA ASP A 139 7.34 18.40 3.02
C ASP A 139 6.88 17.00 2.63
N GLN A 140 7.77 16.00 2.75
CA GLN A 140 7.45 14.63 2.40
C GLN A 140 6.84 13.87 3.56
N TRP A 141 5.89 12.98 3.22
CA TRP A 141 5.24 12.08 4.14
C TRP A 141 5.78 10.67 3.98
N PHE A 142 6.19 10.05 5.09
CA PHE A 142 6.77 8.72 5.10
C PHE A 142 5.86 7.74 5.82
N LEU A 143 5.91 6.47 5.44
CA LEU A 143 5.15 5.41 6.10
C LEU A 143 5.66 5.23 7.52
N TRP A 144 4.72 5.14 8.47
CA TRP A 144 5.05 4.94 9.87
C TRP A 144 4.52 3.62 10.39
N ASP A 145 3.24 3.31 10.15
CA ASP A 145 2.60 2.10 10.66
C ASP A 145 1.44 1.68 9.77
N TYR A 146 1.39 0.41 9.36
CA TYR A 146 0.35 -0.07 8.45
C TYR A 146 0.12 -1.60 8.53
N PRO A 147 0.15 -2.24 9.73
CA PRO A 147 0.09 -3.70 9.81
C PRO A 147 -1.22 -4.27 9.25
N GLY A 148 -2.32 -3.54 9.38
CA GLY A 148 -3.62 -3.99 8.88
C GLY A 148 -3.71 -4.12 7.37
N VAL A 149 -2.88 -3.40 6.63
CA VAL A 149 -2.90 -3.41 5.17
C VAL A 149 -2.58 -4.81 4.61
N VAL A 150 -1.70 -5.55 5.29
CA VAL A 150 -1.29 -6.89 4.85
C VAL A 150 -1.94 -8.00 5.70
N THR A 151 -3.03 -7.69 6.42
CA THR A 151 -3.64 -8.63 7.36
C THR A 151 -5.13 -8.79 7.05
N GLY A 152 -5.61 -10.05 7.02
CA GLY A 152 -7.03 -10.34 7.00
C GLY A 152 -7.74 -10.04 5.68
N ILE A 153 -7.04 -10.10 4.57
CA ILE A 153 -7.65 -9.97 3.25
C ILE A 153 -8.14 -11.34 2.78
N ARG A 154 -9.41 -11.42 2.35
CA ARG A 154 -10.03 -12.69 1.94
C ARG A 154 -9.35 -13.28 0.73
N ILE A 155 -9.26 -14.61 0.68
CA ILE A 155 -8.74 -15.33 -0.47
C ILE A 155 -9.68 -15.15 -1.68
N PRO A 156 -9.16 -15.21 -2.92
CA PRO A 156 -10.00 -15.11 -4.09
C PRO A 156 -10.95 -16.33 -4.20
N ALA A 157 -12.08 -16.14 -4.84
CA ALA A 157 -13.12 -17.18 -4.95
C ALA A 157 -12.58 -18.49 -5.53
N LYS A 158 -11.67 -18.42 -6.50
CA LYS A 158 -11.07 -19.61 -7.12
C LYS A 158 -10.31 -20.51 -6.14
N ASP A 159 -9.80 -19.94 -5.03
CA ASP A 159 -9.02 -20.68 -4.04
C ASP A 159 -9.86 -21.04 -2.80
N ASP A 160 -11.11 -20.60 -2.75
CA ASP A 160 -12.02 -20.84 -1.64
C ASP A 160 -12.89 -22.07 -1.93
N PRO A 161 -12.71 -23.19 -1.17
CA PRO A 161 -13.52 -24.38 -1.40
C PRO A 161 -15.01 -24.19 -1.06
N TRP A 162 -15.36 -23.10 -0.37
CA TRP A 162 -16.72 -22.78 0.03
C TRP A 162 -17.36 -21.68 -0.84
N ALA A 163 -16.68 -21.21 -1.84
CA ALA A 163 -17.20 -20.17 -2.73
C ALA A 163 -18.31 -20.68 -3.63
#